data_b2f65141445e78819fa67ab13598ea2b
#
_entry.id   b2f65141445e78819fa67ab13598ea2b
#
_cell.length_a   1.000
_cell.length_b   1.000
_cell.length_c   1.000
_cell.angle_alpha   90.00
_cell.angle_beta   90.00
_cell.angle_gamma   90.00
#
_symmetry.space_group_name_H-M   'P 1'
#
loop_
_entity.id
_entity.type
_entity.pdbx_description
1 polymer ?
#
loop_
_entity_poly.entity_id
_entity_poly.type
_entity_poly.pdbx_seq_one_letter_code
_entity_poly.pdbx_strand_id
1 'polypeptide(L)'
;MVYLVGAGCGDYDLITLRGLELIKKCDVLIYDSLIDKELLEYAENAEKICVGKRSGAHSETQKTINSLLIEKARENKTVVRLKGGDPFVFGRGGEEIIALKEGDIPFDIVPGISSAIAVPELAGIPVTHRLTSRSFHVITGHTAEDILPENMKAY
;
A
#
# COMPACT_ATOMS: atom_id res chain seq x y z
N MET A 1 9.51 13.47 -7.56
CA MET A 1 8.17 13.45 -6.95
C MET A 1 7.77 12.00 -6.65
N VAL A 2 7.31 11.70 -5.45
CA VAL A 2 6.87 10.35 -5.05
C VAL A 2 5.36 10.34 -4.83
N TYR A 3 4.68 9.32 -5.35
CA TYR A 3 3.27 9.06 -5.11
C TYR A 3 3.11 7.74 -4.35
N LEU A 4 2.54 7.79 -3.13
CA LEU A 4 2.13 6.59 -2.42
C LEU A 4 0.73 6.23 -2.89
N VAL A 5 0.60 5.09 -3.58
CA VAL A 5 -0.65 4.70 -4.25
C VAL A 5 -1.15 3.38 -3.66
N GLY A 6 -2.40 3.36 -3.24
CA GLY A 6 -3.09 2.13 -2.88
C GLY A 6 -3.52 1.37 -4.12
N ALA A 7 -3.12 0.11 -4.21
CA ALA A 7 -3.45 -0.78 -5.32
C ALA A 7 -4.88 -1.34 -5.24
N GLY A 8 -5.55 -1.17 -4.11
CA GLY A 8 -6.77 -1.91 -3.81
C GLY A 8 -6.46 -3.31 -3.26
N CYS A 9 -7.50 -4.10 -3.10
CA CYS A 9 -7.44 -5.42 -2.48
C CYS A 9 -8.01 -6.48 -3.43
N GLY A 10 -7.17 -7.39 -3.88
CA GLY A 10 -7.56 -8.45 -4.83
C GLY A 10 -7.32 -8.02 -6.28
N ASP A 11 -8.39 -7.97 -7.05
CA ASP A 11 -8.34 -7.73 -8.49
C ASP A 11 -7.82 -6.33 -8.87
N TYR A 12 -7.15 -6.23 -10.00
CA TYR A 12 -6.51 -5.01 -10.50
C TYR A 12 -7.49 -3.85 -10.72
N ASP A 13 -8.77 -4.11 -10.97
CA ASP A 13 -9.81 -3.11 -11.22
C ASP A 13 -10.31 -2.41 -9.94
N LEU A 14 -9.89 -2.88 -8.77
CA LEU A 14 -10.14 -2.22 -7.49
C LEU A 14 -9.16 -1.07 -7.21
N ILE A 15 -8.30 -0.74 -8.15
CA ILE A 15 -7.48 0.47 -8.09
C ILE A 15 -8.32 1.72 -8.40
N THR A 16 -7.95 2.86 -7.80
CA THR A 16 -8.57 4.13 -8.19
C THR A 16 -8.11 4.59 -9.57
N LEU A 17 -8.97 5.31 -10.30
CA LEU A 17 -8.60 5.91 -11.60
C LEU A 17 -7.33 6.77 -11.49
N ARG A 18 -7.19 7.56 -10.41
CA ARG A 18 -6.00 8.37 -10.16
C ARG A 18 -4.75 7.51 -9.99
N GLY A 19 -4.86 6.41 -9.26
CA GLY A 19 -3.75 5.46 -9.09
C GLY A 19 -3.30 4.85 -10.40
N LEU A 20 -4.24 4.40 -11.22
CA LEU A 20 -3.98 3.82 -12.53
C LEU A 20 -3.28 4.81 -13.47
N GLU A 21 -3.75 6.06 -13.52
CA GLU A 21 -3.14 7.10 -14.34
C GLU A 21 -1.70 7.46 -13.93
N LEU A 22 -1.39 7.37 -12.63
CA LEU A 22 -0.03 7.56 -12.13
C LEU A 22 0.88 6.38 -12.48
N ILE A 23 0.38 5.15 -12.41
CA ILE A 23 1.13 3.97 -12.85
C ILE A 23 1.51 4.07 -14.32
N LYS A 24 0.58 4.49 -15.19
CA LYS A 24 0.83 4.66 -16.63
C LYS A 24 1.90 5.69 -16.96
N LYS A 25 2.10 6.68 -16.09
CA LYS A 25 2.96 7.86 -16.33
C LYS A 25 4.26 7.86 -15.52
N CYS A 26 4.44 6.90 -14.61
CA CYS A 26 5.62 6.90 -13.77
C CYS A 26 6.88 6.44 -14.52
N ASP A 27 8.03 6.94 -14.06
CA ASP A 27 9.35 6.49 -14.52
C ASP A 27 9.82 5.26 -13.73
N VAL A 28 9.40 5.17 -12.46
CA VAL A 28 9.76 4.07 -11.55
C VAL A 28 8.52 3.61 -10.78
N LEU A 29 8.28 2.31 -10.82
CA LEU A 29 7.23 1.63 -10.05
C LEU A 29 7.85 0.73 -8.98
N ILE A 30 7.78 1.14 -7.72
CA ILE A 30 8.25 0.36 -6.56
C ILE A 30 7.03 -0.29 -5.91
N TYR A 31 6.97 -1.62 -5.84
CA TYR A 31 5.76 -2.32 -5.45
C TYR A 31 5.97 -3.48 -4.49
N ASP A 32 4.93 -3.80 -3.72
CA ASP A 32 4.87 -4.95 -2.81
C ASP A 32 4.45 -6.23 -3.53
N SER A 33 4.74 -7.38 -2.95
CA SER A 33 4.35 -8.69 -3.50
C SER A 33 2.85 -8.98 -3.42
N LEU A 34 2.08 -8.19 -2.66
CA LEU A 34 0.64 -8.40 -2.43
C LEU A 34 -0.26 -7.71 -3.47
N ILE A 35 0.31 -6.98 -4.43
CA ILE A 35 -0.47 -6.34 -5.48
C ILE A 35 -0.80 -7.33 -6.59
N ASP A 36 -1.90 -7.09 -7.31
CA ASP A 36 -2.17 -7.82 -8.54
C ASP A 36 -1.13 -7.47 -9.61
N LYS A 37 -0.55 -8.50 -10.20
CA LYS A 37 0.52 -8.34 -11.21
C LYS A 37 0.04 -7.72 -12.51
N GLU A 38 -1.25 -7.79 -12.82
CA GLU A 38 -1.83 -7.14 -13.99
C GLU A 38 -1.63 -5.62 -13.94
N LEU A 39 -1.55 -5.02 -12.74
CA LEU A 39 -1.23 -3.61 -12.59
C LEU A 39 0.16 -3.23 -13.13
N LEU A 40 1.09 -4.18 -13.18
CA LEU A 40 2.43 -3.94 -13.72
C LEU A 40 2.44 -3.77 -15.24
N GLU A 41 1.45 -4.33 -15.93
CA GLU A 41 1.31 -4.20 -17.38
C GLU A 41 1.05 -2.75 -17.81
N TYR A 42 0.36 -1.97 -16.96
CA TYR A 42 0.08 -0.56 -17.23
C TYR A 42 1.32 0.36 -17.09
N ALA A 43 2.37 -0.08 -16.42
CA ALA A 43 3.63 0.65 -16.29
C ALA A 43 4.62 0.23 -17.40
N GLU A 44 4.24 0.41 -18.66
CA GLU A 44 4.96 -0.12 -19.82
C GLU A 44 6.43 0.30 -19.88
N ASN A 45 6.70 1.58 -19.63
CA ASN A 45 8.05 2.18 -19.76
C ASN A 45 8.75 2.39 -18.43
N ALA A 46 8.14 2.00 -17.30
CA ALA A 46 8.70 2.23 -15.99
C ALA A 46 9.74 1.17 -15.59
N GLU A 47 10.75 1.58 -14.86
CA GLU A 47 11.59 0.68 -14.09
C GLU A 47 10.74 0.04 -12.97
N LYS A 48 10.60 -1.29 -12.96
CA LYS A 48 9.76 -2.02 -12.01
C LYS A 48 10.61 -2.68 -10.93
N ILE A 49 10.43 -2.27 -9.66
CA ILE A 49 11.22 -2.74 -8.52
C ILE A 49 10.30 -3.38 -7.49
N CYS A 50 10.44 -4.68 -7.28
CA CYS A 50 9.71 -5.41 -6.24
C CYS A 50 10.47 -5.34 -4.91
N VAL A 51 9.82 -4.80 -3.88
CA VAL A 51 10.36 -4.72 -2.51
C VAL A 51 9.65 -5.65 -1.52
N GLY A 52 8.64 -6.38 -1.99
CA GLY A 52 7.92 -7.39 -1.20
C GLY A 52 8.73 -8.66 -0.97
N LYS A 53 8.31 -9.49 -0.01
CA LYS A 53 8.90 -10.81 0.23
C LYS A 53 8.71 -11.69 -1.00
N ARG A 54 9.81 -12.17 -1.59
CA ARG A 54 9.76 -13.31 -2.51
C ARG A 54 9.91 -14.58 -1.69
N SER A 55 9.25 -15.66 -2.10
CA SER A 55 9.41 -16.98 -1.46
C SER A 55 10.90 -17.35 -1.41
N GLY A 56 11.46 -17.51 -0.20
CA GLY A 56 12.86 -17.85 0.02
C GLY A 56 13.87 -16.68 0.06
N ALA A 57 13.45 -15.42 -0.13
CA ALA A 57 14.31 -14.25 0.00
C ALA A 57 13.94 -13.40 1.22
N HIS A 58 14.95 -12.73 1.82
CA HIS A 58 14.70 -11.71 2.84
C HIS A 58 13.90 -10.56 2.22
N SER A 59 12.86 -10.09 2.95
CA SER A 59 12.17 -8.84 2.55
C SER A 59 13.15 -7.68 2.73
N GLU A 60 13.07 -6.72 1.81
CA GLU A 60 13.76 -5.44 2.02
C GLU A 60 13.30 -4.83 3.35
N THR A 61 14.25 -4.30 4.11
CA THR A 61 13.91 -3.60 5.35
C THR A 61 13.18 -2.30 5.01
N GLN A 62 12.32 -1.81 5.91
CA GLN A 62 11.65 -0.52 5.70
C GLN A 62 12.67 0.61 5.46
N LYS A 63 13.84 0.54 6.11
CA LYS A 63 14.92 1.50 5.91
C LYS A 63 15.45 1.47 4.48
N THR A 64 15.64 0.29 3.90
CA THR A 64 16.09 0.12 2.51
C THR A 64 15.04 0.67 1.54
N ILE A 65 13.75 0.39 1.78
CA ILE A 65 12.65 0.91 0.95
C ILE A 65 12.63 2.44 1.00
N ASN A 66 12.73 3.03 2.19
CA ASN A 66 12.74 4.48 2.36
C ASN A 66 13.93 5.13 1.62
N SER A 67 15.12 4.53 1.72
CA SER A 67 16.32 5.01 1.00
C SER A 67 16.13 4.93 -0.51
N LEU A 68 15.57 3.84 -1.02
CA LEU A 68 15.28 3.65 -2.44
C LEU A 68 14.30 4.69 -2.99
N LEU A 69 13.23 5.00 -2.24
CA LEU A 69 12.26 6.03 -2.63
C LEU A 69 12.94 7.41 -2.78
N ILE A 70 13.80 7.77 -1.81
CA ILE A 70 14.54 9.04 -1.82
C ILE A 70 15.53 9.08 -2.98
N GLU A 71 16.29 8.00 -3.18
CA GLU A 71 17.27 7.87 -4.26
C GLU A 71 16.61 8.09 -5.63
N LYS A 72 15.56 7.32 -5.93
CA LYS A 72 14.85 7.41 -7.22
C LYS A 72 14.20 8.77 -7.43
N ALA A 73 13.68 9.40 -6.38
CA ALA A 73 13.11 10.74 -6.48
C ALA A 73 14.16 11.83 -6.77
N ARG A 74 15.38 11.68 -6.23
CA ARG A 74 16.50 12.61 -6.49
C ARG A 74 17.04 12.55 -7.91
N GLU A 75 16.78 11.46 -8.64
CA GLU A 75 17.06 11.36 -10.08
C GLU A 75 16.05 12.16 -10.94
N ASN A 76 15.22 13.03 -10.35
CA ASN A 76 14.13 13.77 -10.99
C ASN A 76 13.05 12.90 -11.62
N LYS A 77 12.92 11.67 -11.18
CA LYS A 77 11.92 10.71 -11.66
C LYS A 77 10.57 10.88 -10.95
N THR A 78 9.52 10.54 -11.68
CA THR A 78 8.19 10.30 -11.11
C THR A 78 8.15 8.89 -10.57
N VAL A 79 8.13 8.76 -9.25
CA VAL A 79 8.16 7.47 -8.55
C VAL A 79 6.77 7.14 -8.04
N VAL A 80 6.24 5.99 -8.41
CA VAL A 80 5.04 5.43 -7.78
C VAL A 80 5.45 4.32 -6.81
N ARG A 81 5.08 4.49 -5.54
CA ARG A 81 5.13 3.46 -4.52
C ARG A 81 3.76 2.79 -4.43
N LEU A 82 3.61 1.64 -5.09
CA LEU A 82 2.36 0.89 -5.15
C LEU A 82 2.27 -0.11 -3.99
N LYS A 83 1.23 0.02 -3.17
CA LYS A 83 1.03 -0.74 -1.93
C LYS A 83 -0.29 -1.49 -1.98
N GLY A 84 -0.33 -2.75 -1.54
CA GLY A 84 -1.57 -3.50 -1.44
C GLY A 84 -2.59 -2.83 -0.51
N GLY A 85 -3.86 -2.84 -0.86
CA GLY A 85 -4.92 -2.16 -0.13
C GLY A 85 -4.78 -0.65 -0.13
N ASP A 86 -4.72 -0.05 1.06
CA ASP A 86 -4.52 1.38 1.29
C ASP A 86 -3.14 1.64 1.92
N PRO A 87 -2.41 2.71 1.53
CA PRO A 87 -1.07 2.99 2.05
C PRO A 87 -0.98 3.16 3.57
N PHE A 88 -2.06 3.61 4.21
CA PHE A 88 -2.08 3.97 5.64
C PHE A 88 -2.84 2.98 6.53
N VAL A 89 -3.55 2.02 5.95
CA VAL A 89 -4.22 0.97 6.73
C VAL A 89 -3.27 -0.23 6.86
N PHE A 90 -2.53 -0.30 7.96
CA PHE A 90 -1.48 -1.30 8.24
C PHE A 90 -0.41 -1.44 7.14
N GLY A 91 -0.29 -0.42 6.28
CA GLY A 91 0.61 -0.41 5.12
C GLY A 91 1.96 0.27 5.37
N ARG A 92 2.26 0.75 6.58
CA ARG A 92 3.50 1.46 6.94
C ARG A 92 3.79 2.72 6.10
N GLY A 93 2.79 3.25 5.39
CA GLY A 93 2.94 4.47 4.58
C GLY A 93 3.34 5.69 5.41
N GLY A 94 2.98 5.73 6.71
CA GLY A 94 3.43 6.78 7.64
C GLY A 94 4.95 6.83 7.78
N GLU A 95 5.63 5.68 7.87
CA GLU A 95 7.09 5.61 7.94
C GLU A 95 7.76 6.08 6.64
N GLU A 96 7.15 5.76 5.49
CA GLU A 96 7.63 6.20 4.18
C GLU A 96 7.53 7.71 4.02
N ILE A 97 6.41 8.35 4.40
CA ILE A 97 6.26 9.82 4.30
C ILE A 97 7.14 10.59 5.29
N ILE A 98 7.42 10.03 6.48
CA ILE A 98 8.38 10.64 7.41
C ILE A 98 9.75 10.70 6.76
N ALA A 99 10.24 9.60 6.21
CA ALA A 99 11.52 9.56 5.53
C ALA A 99 11.59 10.49 4.31
N LEU A 100 10.51 10.58 3.52
CA LEU A 100 10.44 11.51 2.39
C LEU A 100 10.49 12.97 2.84
N LYS A 101 9.81 13.33 3.94
CA LYS A 101 9.89 14.67 4.54
C LYS A 101 11.30 15.00 5.04
N GLU A 102 11.94 14.08 5.75
CA GLU A 102 13.32 14.23 6.22
C GLU A 102 14.32 14.36 5.08
N GLY A 103 14.02 13.76 3.93
CA GLY A 103 14.81 13.86 2.71
C GLY A 103 14.50 15.05 1.80
N ASP A 104 13.58 15.95 2.21
CA ASP A 104 13.06 17.06 1.41
C ASP A 104 12.48 16.63 0.05
N ILE A 105 11.89 15.43 0.00
CA ILE A 105 11.29 14.90 -1.22
C ILE A 105 9.79 15.23 -1.26
N PRO A 106 9.30 15.91 -2.30
CA PRO A 106 7.88 16.15 -2.47
C PRO A 106 7.13 14.83 -2.75
N PHE A 107 5.99 14.67 -2.09
CA PHE A 107 5.15 13.48 -2.24
C PHE A 107 3.66 13.82 -2.24
N ASP A 108 2.86 12.89 -2.72
CA ASP A 108 1.40 12.91 -2.66
C ASP A 108 0.87 11.50 -2.38
N ILE A 109 -0.39 11.42 -1.92
CA ILE A 109 -1.00 10.18 -1.48
C ILE A 109 -2.28 9.94 -2.29
N VAL A 110 -2.41 8.72 -2.79
CA VAL A 110 -3.61 8.25 -3.47
C VAL A 110 -4.18 7.09 -2.65
N PRO A 111 -5.32 7.28 -1.98
CA PRO A 111 -5.97 6.22 -1.21
C PRO A 111 -6.29 5.01 -2.07
N GLY A 112 -6.35 3.84 -1.45
CA GLY A 112 -6.79 2.60 -2.06
C GLY A 112 -7.90 1.94 -1.27
N ILE A 113 -8.56 0.96 -1.86
CA ILE A 113 -9.60 0.17 -1.19
C ILE A 113 -8.92 -0.82 -0.26
N SER A 114 -9.10 -0.61 1.06
CA SER A 114 -8.54 -1.49 2.09
C SER A 114 -9.29 -2.82 2.16
N SER A 115 -8.55 -3.92 2.38
CA SER A 115 -9.13 -5.25 2.65
C SER A 115 -10.06 -5.27 3.86
N ALA A 116 -9.89 -4.35 4.81
CA ALA A 116 -10.79 -4.20 5.94
C ALA A 116 -12.24 -3.90 5.54
N ILE A 117 -12.44 -3.34 4.36
CA ILE A 117 -13.74 -3.02 3.77
C ILE A 117 -14.04 -3.97 2.62
N ALA A 118 -13.12 -4.13 1.69
CA ALA A 118 -13.34 -4.90 0.47
C ALA A 118 -13.66 -6.38 0.74
N VAL A 119 -12.96 -7.04 1.66
CA VAL A 119 -13.17 -8.47 1.92
C VAL A 119 -14.57 -8.78 2.45
N PRO A 120 -15.10 -8.08 3.48
CA PRO A 120 -16.48 -8.28 3.90
C PRO A 120 -17.49 -7.95 2.79
N GLU A 121 -17.30 -6.85 2.06
CA GLU A 121 -18.22 -6.43 0.98
C GLU A 121 -18.31 -7.46 -0.13
N LEU A 122 -17.18 -7.98 -0.60
CA LEU A 122 -17.12 -9.03 -1.63
C LEU A 122 -17.78 -10.34 -1.16
N ALA A 123 -17.80 -10.58 0.16
CA ALA A 123 -18.53 -11.69 0.77
C ALA A 123 -20.02 -11.38 1.04
N GLY A 124 -20.50 -10.18 0.66
CA GLY A 124 -21.88 -9.76 0.91
C GLY A 124 -22.18 -9.39 2.36
N ILE A 125 -21.14 -9.09 3.14
CA ILE A 125 -21.25 -8.74 4.57
C ILE A 125 -21.04 -7.24 4.75
N PRO A 126 -22.09 -6.46 5.06
CA PRO A 126 -21.93 -5.03 5.34
C PRO A 126 -21.19 -4.82 6.68
N VAL A 127 -20.12 -4.00 6.67
CA VAL A 127 -19.36 -3.68 7.89
C VAL A 127 -20.11 -2.78 8.87
N THR A 128 -21.15 -2.07 8.37
CA THR A 128 -22.12 -1.32 9.18
C THR A 128 -23.52 -1.58 8.66
N HIS A 129 -24.52 -1.54 9.56
CA HIS A 129 -25.91 -1.71 9.17
C HIS A 129 -26.82 -0.81 10.03
N ARG A 130 -27.73 -0.07 9.38
CA ARG A 130 -28.66 0.81 10.07
C ARG A 130 -29.46 0.01 11.10
N LEU A 131 -29.59 0.51 12.31
CA LEU A 131 -30.29 -0.10 13.45
C LEU A 131 -29.57 -1.30 14.08
N THR A 132 -28.51 -1.85 13.46
CA THR A 132 -27.79 -3.02 13.97
C THR A 132 -26.38 -2.69 14.42
N SER A 133 -25.58 -2.06 13.55
CA SER A 133 -24.18 -1.73 13.82
C SER A 133 -23.84 -0.32 13.36
N ARG A 134 -23.34 0.51 14.29
CA ARG A 134 -22.94 1.90 14.03
C ARG A 134 -21.42 2.08 13.96
N SER A 135 -20.68 1.02 14.24
CA SER A 135 -19.22 1.04 14.25
C SER A 135 -18.68 -0.33 13.86
N PHE A 136 -17.45 -0.36 13.39
CA PHE A 136 -16.65 -1.55 13.25
C PHE A 136 -15.20 -1.22 13.65
N HIS A 137 -14.46 -2.22 14.11
CA HIS A 137 -13.08 -2.07 14.54
C HIS A 137 -12.16 -2.84 13.59
N VAL A 138 -11.05 -2.22 13.22
CA VAL A 138 -10.04 -2.83 12.37
C VAL A 138 -8.76 -2.99 13.18
N ILE A 139 -8.34 -4.22 13.38
CA ILE A 139 -7.15 -4.57 14.12
C ILE A 139 -6.26 -5.47 13.25
N THR A 140 -4.93 -5.32 13.38
CA THR A 140 -4.01 -6.24 12.70
C THR A 140 -3.85 -7.52 13.51
N GLY A 141 -3.88 -8.67 12.83
CA GLY A 141 -3.49 -9.94 13.43
C GLY A 141 -1.97 -10.15 13.51
N HIS A 142 -1.19 -9.30 12.83
CA HIS A 142 0.26 -9.33 12.86
C HIS A 142 0.79 -8.27 13.81
N THR A 143 1.38 -8.68 14.91
CA THR A 143 2.15 -7.82 15.82
C THR A 143 3.64 -8.02 15.58
N ALA A 144 4.48 -7.13 16.12
CA ALA A 144 5.94 -7.27 16.04
C ALA A 144 6.46 -8.57 16.66
N GLU A 145 5.68 -9.20 17.54
CA GLU A 145 6.01 -10.44 18.27
C GLU A 145 5.16 -11.63 17.81
N ASP A 146 4.35 -11.49 16.73
CA ASP A 146 3.38 -12.51 16.26
C ASP A 146 2.40 -13.03 17.35
N ILE A 147 2.20 -12.24 18.39
CA ILE A 147 1.27 -12.53 19.48
C ILE A 147 0.00 -11.72 19.27
N LEU A 148 -1.16 -12.37 19.22
CA LEU A 148 -2.44 -11.67 19.22
C LEU A 148 -2.55 -10.83 20.50
N PRO A 149 -3.04 -9.58 20.43
CA PRO A 149 -3.21 -8.74 21.62
C PRO A 149 -4.02 -9.47 22.68
N GLU A 150 -3.50 -9.57 23.90
CA GLU A 150 -4.18 -10.23 25.02
C GLU A 150 -5.56 -9.64 25.31
N ASN A 151 -5.82 -8.41 24.88
CA ASN A 151 -7.03 -7.66 25.10
C ASN A 151 -8.08 -7.76 23.97
N MET A 152 -7.98 -8.76 23.05
CA MET A 152 -8.98 -8.95 22.00
C MET A 152 -10.42 -9.11 22.52
N LYS A 153 -10.61 -9.46 23.80
CA LYS A 153 -11.94 -9.52 24.44
C LYS A 153 -12.53 -8.15 24.79
N ALA A 154 -11.75 -7.07 24.65
CA ALA A 154 -12.19 -5.71 24.95
C ALA A 154 -12.73 -4.97 23.70
N TYR A 155 -12.71 -5.63 22.55
CA TYR A 155 -13.20 -5.10 21.27
C TYR A 155 -14.41 -5.98 20.77
#